data_d4288c9ad29f0ba3c29caaea7c40c1ae
#
_entry.id   d4288c9ad29f0ba3c29caaea7c40c1ae
#
_cell.length_a   1.000
_cell.length_b   1.000
_cell.length_c   1.000
_cell.angle_alpha   90.00
_cell.angle_beta   90.00
_cell.angle_gamma   90.00
#
_symmetry.space_group_name_H-M   'P 1'
#
loop_
_entity.id
_entity.type
_entity.pdbx_description
1 polymer ?
#
loop_
_entity_poly.entity_id
_entity_poly.type
_entity_poly.pdbx_seq_one_letter_code
_entity_poly.pdbx_strand_id
1 'polypeptide(L)'
;RNTNKNRLIVFCLGSIDIRTTIGFLLASGTFKLATECIDFITRYYININEGLMKELGSLSNTKIAFLSIPPASPSKGIDFLKCSPKEALSYQNKAEFTIFGSPVERSEWTCLLNKRFKSIANQRGWTFIDNSKAYELVTDPKNYFIDKKYTFDQTHIHEPEMYTKTIIQCINRMQNHYIG
;
A
#
# COMPACT_ATOMS: atom_id res chain seq x y z
N ARG A 1 -36.12 -0.98 8.25
CA ARG A 1 -35.23 -1.82 7.44
C ARG A 1 -34.07 -2.22 8.32
N ASN A 2 -33.95 -3.51 8.62
CA ASN A 2 -32.96 -4.08 9.53
C ASN A 2 -31.58 -4.00 8.88
N THR A 3 -30.72 -3.07 9.33
CA THR A 3 -29.40 -2.77 8.75
C THR A 3 -28.25 -3.46 9.53
N ASN A 4 -28.55 -4.56 10.22
CA ASN A 4 -27.57 -5.32 11.01
C ASN A 4 -26.64 -6.20 10.11
N LYS A 5 -26.19 -5.67 8.97
CA LYS A 5 -25.22 -6.38 8.12
C LYS A 5 -23.82 -6.04 8.58
N ASN A 6 -23.03 -7.07 8.91
CA ASN A 6 -21.59 -6.93 9.10
C ASN A 6 -20.96 -6.37 7.82
N ARG A 7 -20.16 -5.33 7.96
CA ARG A 7 -19.46 -4.67 6.85
C ARG A 7 -17.96 -4.81 7.04
N LEU A 8 -17.25 -5.01 5.95
CA LEU A 8 -15.80 -4.94 5.90
C LEU A 8 -15.41 -3.84 4.91
N ILE A 9 -14.61 -2.89 5.38
CA ILE A 9 -13.98 -1.88 4.53
C ILE A 9 -12.52 -2.26 4.37
N VAL A 10 -12.09 -2.48 3.13
CA VAL A 10 -10.71 -2.83 2.80
C VAL A 10 -10.04 -1.65 2.13
N PHE A 11 -8.97 -1.16 2.73
CA PHE A 11 -8.14 -0.10 2.15
C PHE A 11 -6.99 -0.70 1.35
N CYS A 12 -6.94 -0.36 0.06
CA CYS A 12 -5.88 -0.74 -0.88
C CYS A 12 -5.06 0.51 -1.21
N LEU A 13 -4.08 0.83 -0.36
CA LEU A 13 -3.35 2.10 -0.40
C LEU A 13 -1.84 1.86 -0.60
N GLY A 14 -1.14 2.88 -1.08
CA GLY A 14 0.33 2.95 -1.02
C GLY A 14 1.08 2.53 -2.28
N SER A 15 0.45 1.88 -3.28
CA SER A 15 1.18 1.46 -4.49
C SER A 15 1.70 2.65 -5.33
N ILE A 16 0.93 3.73 -5.40
CA ILE A 16 1.34 4.99 -6.05
C ILE A 16 2.45 5.64 -5.24
N ASP A 17 2.34 5.60 -3.89
CA ASP A 17 3.33 6.21 -3.02
C ASP A 17 4.71 5.58 -3.19
N ILE A 18 4.76 4.25 -3.30
CA ILE A 18 6.01 3.53 -3.56
C ILE A 18 6.63 3.91 -4.91
N ARG A 19 5.81 4.10 -5.94
CA ARG A 19 6.31 4.42 -7.28
C ARG A 19 6.70 5.88 -7.45
N THR A 20 5.94 6.77 -6.86
CA THR A 20 5.97 8.20 -7.18
C THR A 20 6.21 9.08 -5.95
N THR A 21 5.35 9.00 -4.94
CA THR A 21 5.30 9.98 -3.85
C THR A 21 6.58 10.01 -3.02
N ILE A 22 7.09 8.86 -2.59
CA ILE A 22 8.31 8.80 -1.75
C ILE A 22 9.49 9.41 -2.50
N GLY A 23 9.73 8.95 -3.73
CA GLY A 23 10.85 9.47 -4.53
C GLY A 23 10.70 10.95 -4.86
N PHE A 24 9.49 11.43 -5.12
CA PHE A 24 9.20 12.85 -5.31
C PHE A 24 9.52 13.68 -4.06
N LEU A 25 9.08 13.22 -2.88
CA LEU A 25 9.32 13.92 -1.62
C LEU A 25 10.81 13.99 -1.26
N LEU A 26 11.58 12.95 -1.61
CA LEU A 26 13.03 12.95 -1.46
C LEU A 26 13.70 13.86 -2.47
N ALA A 27 13.35 13.77 -3.76
CA ALA A 27 13.92 14.60 -4.82
C ALA A 27 13.63 16.10 -4.64
N SER A 28 12.44 16.45 -4.14
CA SER A 28 12.07 17.84 -3.85
C SER A 28 12.76 18.40 -2.60
N GLY A 29 13.45 17.58 -1.82
CA GLY A 29 14.06 17.96 -0.55
C GLY A 29 13.07 18.18 0.60
N THR A 30 11.81 17.79 0.44
CA THR A 30 10.79 17.88 1.50
C THR A 30 11.16 17.02 2.69
N PHE A 31 11.71 15.83 2.44
CA PHE A 31 12.27 14.95 3.45
C PHE A 31 13.68 14.50 3.04
N LYS A 32 14.48 14.12 4.03
CA LYS A 32 15.86 13.63 3.80
C LYS A 32 15.93 12.11 3.74
N LEU A 33 15.02 11.43 4.43
CA LEU A 33 15.03 9.98 4.57
C LEU A 33 13.70 9.38 4.09
N ALA A 34 13.76 8.24 3.43
CA ALA A 34 12.57 7.50 2.99
C ALA A 34 11.68 7.09 4.18
N THR A 35 12.28 6.82 5.36
CA THR A 35 11.54 6.52 6.58
C THR A 35 10.65 7.68 7.02
N GLU A 36 11.11 8.93 6.88
CA GLU A 36 10.32 10.13 7.20
C GLU A 36 9.13 10.28 6.24
N CYS A 37 9.36 10.04 4.94
CA CYS A 37 8.29 10.01 3.94
C CYS A 37 7.23 8.95 4.28
N ILE A 38 7.68 7.75 4.62
CA ILE A 38 6.79 6.63 4.95
C ILE A 38 5.99 6.93 6.22
N ASP A 39 6.61 7.49 7.24
CA ASP A 39 5.91 7.89 8.47
C ASP A 39 4.90 9.01 8.22
N PHE A 40 5.22 9.95 7.32
CA PHE A 40 4.29 11.00 6.88
C PHE A 40 3.09 10.40 6.13
N ILE A 41 3.32 9.57 5.12
CA ILE A 41 2.30 8.90 4.31
C ILE A 41 1.40 8.06 5.21
N THR A 42 2.00 7.30 6.13
CA THR A 42 1.28 6.45 7.06
C THR A 42 0.32 7.26 7.94
N ARG A 43 0.79 8.36 8.54
CA ARG A 43 -0.06 9.27 9.34
C ARG A 43 -1.18 9.90 8.53
N TYR A 44 -0.89 10.29 7.30
CA TYR A 44 -1.88 10.87 6.39
C TYR A 44 -3.03 9.89 6.12
N TYR A 45 -2.74 8.64 5.81
CA TYR A 45 -3.77 7.61 5.59
C TYR A 45 -4.55 7.28 6.85
N ILE A 46 -3.91 7.26 8.02
CA ILE A 46 -4.61 7.05 9.28
C ILE A 46 -5.63 8.17 9.52
N ASN A 47 -5.21 9.42 9.39
CA ASN A 47 -6.09 10.57 9.62
C ASN A 47 -7.30 10.57 8.67
N ILE A 48 -7.09 10.23 7.39
CA ILE A 48 -8.19 10.09 6.43
C ILE A 48 -9.15 8.98 6.86
N ASN A 49 -8.63 7.83 7.24
CA ASN A 49 -9.46 6.69 7.62
C ASN A 49 -10.23 6.96 8.91
N GLU A 50 -9.61 7.59 9.90
CA GLU A 50 -10.28 8.00 11.14
C GLU A 50 -11.34 9.08 10.88
N GLY A 51 -11.08 10.02 9.97
CA GLY A 51 -12.06 11.01 9.51
C GLY A 51 -13.26 10.35 8.83
N LEU A 52 -13.01 9.44 7.88
CA LEU A 52 -14.04 8.69 7.18
C LEU A 52 -14.89 7.87 8.16
N MET A 53 -14.28 7.22 9.14
CA MET A 53 -15.01 6.45 10.15
C MET A 53 -15.91 7.34 11.03
N LYS A 54 -15.50 8.56 11.35
CA LYS A 54 -16.35 9.52 12.06
C LYS A 54 -17.56 9.96 11.22
N GLU A 55 -17.37 10.19 9.93
CA GLU A 55 -18.44 10.57 9.00
C GLU A 55 -19.43 9.44 8.75
N LEU A 56 -18.95 8.20 8.63
CA LEU A 56 -19.81 7.03 8.45
C LEU A 56 -20.64 6.69 9.70
N GLY A 57 -20.40 7.39 10.80
CA GLY A 57 -21.04 7.17 12.08
C GLY A 57 -20.60 5.88 12.75
N SER A 58 -21.09 5.64 13.97
CA SER A 58 -20.79 4.41 14.70
C SER A 58 -21.46 3.19 14.05
N LEU A 59 -20.91 2.76 12.95
CA LEU A 59 -21.30 1.49 12.32
C LEU A 59 -20.78 0.37 13.23
N SER A 60 -21.53 0.05 14.27
CA SER A 60 -21.19 -0.95 15.30
C SER A 60 -20.75 -2.30 14.73
N ASN A 61 -21.07 -2.57 13.47
CA ASN A 61 -20.77 -3.82 12.76
C ASN A 61 -19.80 -3.62 11.57
N THR A 62 -18.99 -2.55 11.59
CA THR A 62 -18.01 -2.30 10.52
C THR A 62 -16.61 -2.68 10.97
N LYS A 63 -15.95 -3.52 10.20
CA LYS A 63 -14.53 -3.88 10.37
C LYS A 63 -13.70 -3.18 9.32
N ILE A 64 -12.48 -2.83 9.70
CA ILE A 64 -11.49 -2.22 8.84
C ILE A 64 -10.38 -3.22 8.57
N ALA A 65 -9.93 -3.28 7.33
CA ALA A 65 -8.76 -4.00 6.93
C ALA A 65 -7.87 -3.15 6.02
N PHE A 66 -6.55 -3.28 6.20
CA PHE A 66 -5.56 -2.85 5.24
C PHE A 66 -5.12 -4.04 4.39
N LEU A 67 -5.14 -3.88 3.08
CA LEU A 67 -4.52 -4.81 2.16
C LEU A 67 -3.03 -4.44 2.03
N SER A 68 -2.15 -5.44 2.07
CA SER A 68 -0.72 -5.20 1.82
C SER A 68 -0.51 -4.62 0.42
N ILE A 69 0.43 -3.69 0.33
CA ILE A 69 0.90 -3.19 -0.96
C ILE A 69 1.56 -4.36 -1.69
N PRO A 70 1.24 -4.57 -2.98
CA PRO A 70 1.87 -5.60 -3.77
C PRO A 70 3.37 -5.36 -3.90
N PRO A 71 4.14 -6.39 -4.27
CA PRO A 71 5.57 -6.25 -4.53
C PRO A 71 5.86 -5.16 -5.54
N ALA A 72 7.04 -4.54 -5.39
CA ALA A 72 7.46 -3.46 -6.26
C ALA A 72 7.67 -3.94 -7.71
N SER A 73 7.39 -3.05 -8.67
CA SER A 73 7.75 -3.28 -10.07
C SER A 73 9.27 -3.35 -10.24
N PRO A 74 9.80 -4.27 -11.06
CA PRO A 74 11.22 -4.33 -11.38
C PRO A 74 11.66 -3.23 -12.36
N SER A 75 10.75 -2.37 -12.83
CA SER A 75 11.06 -1.31 -13.79
C SER A 75 12.06 -0.32 -13.24
N LYS A 76 12.95 0.18 -14.10
CA LYS A 76 13.93 1.20 -13.74
C LYS A 76 13.21 2.54 -13.53
N GLY A 77 13.47 3.20 -12.41
CA GLY A 77 12.94 4.54 -12.11
C GLY A 77 14.01 5.63 -12.23
N ILE A 78 13.58 6.87 -12.06
CA ILE A 78 14.46 8.04 -11.99
C ILE A 78 15.25 7.98 -10.68
N ASP A 79 16.56 8.19 -10.77
CA ASP A 79 17.43 8.35 -9.62
C ASP A 79 17.14 9.70 -8.93
N PHE A 80 16.39 9.66 -7.83
CA PHE A 80 15.99 10.86 -7.11
C PHE A 80 17.16 11.62 -6.50
N LEU A 81 18.30 10.95 -6.23
CA LEU A 81 19.51 11.62 -5.72
C LEU A 81 20.17 12.53 -6.77
N LYS A 82 19.91 12.27 -8.06
CA LYS A 82 20.42 13.07 -9.17
C LYS A 82 19.40 14.07 -9.70
N CYS A 83 18.17 14.04 -9.18
CA CYS A 83 17.09 14.90 -9.59
C CYS A 83 17.12 16.20 -8.75
N SER A 84 17.16 17.35 -9.40
CA SER A 84 16.98 18.61 -8.70
C SER A 84 15.52 18.83 -8.26
N PRO A 85 15.25 19.62 -7.22
CA PRO A 85 13.87 19.94 -6.81
C PRO A 85 13.02 20.51 -7.95
N LYS A 86 13.60 21.33 -8.82
CA LYS A 86 12.92 21.89 -9.99
C LYS A 86 12.52 20.82 -11.01
N GLU A 87 13.40 19.86 -11.25
CA GLU A 87 13.11 18.71 -12.12
C GLU A 87 12.03 17.81 -11.51
N ALA A 88 12.11 17.53 -10.21
CA ALA A 88 11.09 16.77 -9.50
C ALA A 88 9.70 17.40 -9.68
N LEU A 89 9.57 18.70 -9.49
CA LEU A 89 8.33 19.44 -9.70
C LEU A 89 7.83 19.36 -11.16
N SER A 90 8.74 19.32 -12.15
CA SER A 90 8.35 19.19 -13.56
C SER A 90 7.69 17.85 -13.87
N TYR A 91 8.02 16.80 -13.12
CA TYR A 91 7.43 15.46 -13.28
C TYR A 91 6.01 15.36 -12.70
N GLN A 92 5.68 16.21 -11.72
CA GLN A 92 4.34 16.23 -11.11
C GLN A 92 3.24 16.61 -12.12
N ASN A 93 3.59 17.36 -13.14
CA ASN A 93 2.65 17.87 -14.15
C ASN A 93 2.59 16.98 -15.41
N LYS A 94 3.33 15.88 -15.45
CA LYS A 94 3.27 14.95 -16.59
C LYS A 94 2.09 13.99 -16.45
N ALA A 95 1.40 13.75 -17.56
CA ALA A 95 0.27 12.81 -17.62
C ALA A 95 0.66 11.36 -17.28
N GLU A 96 1.93 11.01 -17.42
CA GLU A 96 2.46 9.69 -17.07
C GLU A 96 2.99 9.69 -15.64
N PHE A 97 2.61 8.68 -14.88
CA PHE A 97 3.12 8.50 -13.51
C PHE A 97 4.63 8.22 -13.54
N THR A 98 5.40 9.19 -13.14
CA THR A 98 6.85 9.06 -13.04
C THR A 98 7.22 8.07 -11.95
N ILE A 99 8.04 7.08 -12.30
CA ILE A 99 8.58 6.12 -11.35
C ILE A 99 9.91 6.66 -10.82
N PHE A 100 10.01 6.81 -9.49
CA PHE A 100 11.25 7.21 -8.82
C PHE A 100 11.92 6.04 -8.10
N GLY A 101 13.22 6.16 -7.93
CA GLY A 101 14.05 5.20 -7.23
C GLY A 101 14.39 3.96 -8.05
N SER A 102 15.39 3.24 -7.58
CA SER A 102 15.74 1.92 -8.10
C SER A 102 14.68 0.86 -7.73
N PRO A 103 14.61 -0.26 -8.42
CA PRO A 103 13.77 -1.37 -8.01
C PRO A 103 14.03 -1.80 -6.55
N VAL A 104 15.29 -1.86 -6.13
CA VAL A 104 15.67 -2.26 -4.77
C VAL A 104 15.11 -1.29 -3.73
N GLU A 105 15.28 0.01 -3.93
CA GLU A 105 14.74 1.03 -3.03
C GLU A 105 13.22 0.91 -2.91
N ARG A 106 12.50 0.75 -4.03
CA ARG A 106 11.05 0.56 -3.99
C ARG A 106 10.63 -0.73 -3.30
N SER A 107 11.41 -1.79 -3.44
CA SER A 107 11.20 -3.05 -2.71
C SER A 107 11.32 -2.82 -1.20
N GLU A 108 12.37 -2.14 -0.75
CA GLU A 108 12.58 -1.78 0.65
C GLU A 108 11.46 -0.87 1.18
N TRP A 109 11.06 0.15 0.41
CA TRP A 109 9.95 1.04 0.77
C TRP A 109 8.63 0.29 0.89
N THR A 110 8.36 -0.66 -0.02
CA THR A 110 7.16 -1.50 0.02
C THR A 110 7.11 -2.32 1.30
N CYS A 111 8.21 -3.00 1.62
CA CYS A 111 8.31 -3.81 2.84
C CYS A 111 8.13 -2.96 4.10
N LEU A 112 8.76 -1.79 4.13
CA LEU A 112 8.69 -0.88 5.28
C LEU A 112 7.28 -0.32 5.47
N LEU A 113 6.62 0.13 4.40
CA LEU A 113 5.26 0.67 4.46
C LEU A 113 4.25 -0.43 4.85
N ASN A 114 4.38 -1.64 4.31
CA ASN A 114 3.58 -2.80 4.73
C ASN A 114 3.77 -3.12 6.22
N LYS A 115 5.00 -3.05 6.72
CA LYS A 115 5.30 -3.21 8.15
C LYS A 115 4.62 -2.15 9.01
N ARG A 116 4.59 -0.89 8.55
CA ARG A 116 3.89 0.21 9.23
C ARG A 116 2.39 -0.02 9.25
N PHE A 117 1.77 -0.35 8.12
CA PHE A 117 0.33 -0.63 8.05
C PHE A 117 -0.07 -1.81 8.94
N LYS A 118 0.72 -2.89 8.95
CA LYS A 118 0.50 -4.05 9.84
C LYS A 118 0.57 -3.66 11.31
N SER A 119 1.58 -2.88 11.69
CA SER A 119 1.72 -2.40 13.08
C SER A 119 0.53 -1.58 13.53
N ILE A 120 0.07 -0.65 12.69
CA ILE A 120 -1.07 0.20 12.99
C ILE A 120 -2.37 -0.58 13.03
N ALA A 121 -2.59 -1.48 12.09
CA ALA A 121 -3.75 -2.35 12.11
C ALA A 121 -3.84 -3.10 13.45
N ASN A 122 -2.73 -3.69 13.90
CA ASN A 122 -2.67 -4.39 15.19
C ASN A 122 -2.98 -3.45 16.37
N GLN A 123 -2.41 -2.24 16.41
CA GLN A 123 -2.64 -1.27 17.47
C GLN A 123 -4.10 -0.79 17.57
N ARG A 124 -4.82 -0.79 16.45
CA ARG A 124 -6.20 -0.30 16.34
C ARG A 124 -7.25 -1.43 16.34
N GLY A 125 -6.85 -2.67 16.48
CA GLY A 125 -7.75 -3.80 16.32
C GLY A 125 -8.32 -3.95 14.89
N TRP A 126 -7.62 -3.41 13.89
CA TRP A 126 -7.94 -3.58 12.48
C TRP A 126 -7.27 -4.83 11.92
N THR A 127 -7.72 -5.31 10.77
CA THR A 127 -7.13 -6.47 10.10
C THR A 127 -6.07 -6.03 9.11
N PHE A 128 -4.94 -6.73 9.06
CA PHE A 128 -3.97 -6.62 7.98
C PHE A 128 -4.06 -7.87 7.09
N ILE A 129 -4.39 -7.68 5.82
CA ILE A 129 -4.51 -8.74 4.81
C ILE A 129 -3.20 -8.80 4.04
N ASP A 130 -2.41 -9.84 4.29
CA ASP A 130 -1.11 -10.04 3.67
C ASP A 130 -1.26 -10.83 2.36
N ASN A 131 -1.03 -10.15 1.23
CA ASN A 131 -1.05 -10.75 -0.10
C ASN A 131 0.31 -11.33 -0.55
N SER A 132 1.38 -11.15 0.23
CA SER A 132 2.72 -11.56 -0.19
C SER A 132 2.78 -13.04 -0.57
N LYS A 133 2.06 -13.88 0.16
CA LYS A 133 1.97 -15.32 -0.11
C LYS A 133 1.27 -15.65 -1.43
N ALA A 134 0.34 -14.81 -1.88
CA ALA A 134 -0.37 -15.02 -3.14
C ALA A 134 0.55 -14.91 -4.36
N TYR A 135 1.66 -14.20 -4.22
CA TYR A 135 2.65 -14.01 -5.28
C TYR A 135 3.86 -14.93 -5.16
N GLU A 136 3.81 -15.93 -4.24
CA GLU A 136 4.91 -16.89 -3.99
C GLU A 136 6.28 -16.23 -3.76
N LEU A 137 6.28 -15.02 -3.23
CA LEU A 137 7.48 -14.20 -3.13
C LEU A 137 8.18 -14.41 -1.81
N VAL A 138 9.49 -14.51 -1.91
CA VAL A 138 10.38 -14.40 -0.75
C VAL A 138 10.30 -12.98 -0.21
N THR A 139 9.98 -12.82 1.05
CA THR A 139 9.88 -11.52 1.74
C THR A 139 11.26 -10.92 2.07
N ASP A 140 12.22 -11.02 1.15
CA ASP A 140 13.48 -10.31 1.25
C ASP A 140 13.25 -8.85 0.81
N PRO A 141 13.47 -7.85 1.68
CA PRO A 141 13.27 -6.44 1.33
C PRO A 141 13.99 -5.97 0.09
N LYS A 142 15.13 -6.58 -0.25
CA LYS A 142 15.91 -6.22 -1.44
C LYS A 142 15.39 -6.87 -2.73
N ASN A 143 14.60 -7.95 -2.61
CA ASN A 143 14.14 -8.77 -3.72
C ASN A 143 12.62 -8.95 -3.75
N TYR A 144 11.87 -8.09 -3.06
CA TYR A 144 10.41 -8.13 -3.05
C TYR A 144 9.85 -7.49 -4.33
N PHE A 145 10.04 -8.18 -5.45
CA PHE A 145 9.58 -7.76 -6.78
C PHE A 145 8.44 -8.62 -7.26
N ILE A 146 7.52 -7.98 -8.01
CA ILE A 146 6.48 -8.72 -8.70
C ILE A 146 7.08 -9.40 -9.94
N ASP A 147 6.76 -10.68 -10.12
CA ASP A 147 7.12 -11.40 -11.36
C ASP A 147 6.31 -10.81 -12.52
N LYS A 148 6.96 -10.66 -13.67
CA LYS A 148 6.36 -10.14 -14.92
C LYS A 148 5.13 -10.92 -15.35
N LYS A 149 5.04 -12.21 -15.03
CA LYS A 149 3.86 -13.03 -15.32
C LYS A 149 2.58 -12.54 -14.66
N TYR A 150 2.69 -11.74 -13.57
CA TYR A 150 1.56 -11.17 -12.84
C TYR A 150 1.25 -9.72 -13.23
N THR A 151 1.93 -9.15 -14.22
CA THR A 151 1.70 -7.77 -14.66
C THR A 151 1.31 -7.74 -16.14
N PHE A 152 0.35 -6.90 -16.54
CA PHE A 152 0.00 -6.69 -17.94
C PHE A 152 0.78 -5.51 -18.54
N ASP A 153 1.24 -4.62 -17.71
CA ASP A 153 2.25 -3.64 -18.02
C ASP A 153 3.33 -3.69 -16.94
N GLN A 154 4.28 -2.78 -17.00
CA GLN A 154 5.38 -2.75 -16.03
C GLN A 154 4.96 -2.38 -14.60
N THR A 155 3.69 -2.06 -14.37
CA THR A 155 3.22 -1.44 -13.11
C THR A 155 1.92 -2.00 -12.56
N HIS A 156 1.07 -2.60 -13.38
CA HIS A 156 -0.25 -3.06 -12.97
C HIS A 156 -0.33 -4.59 -12.94
N ILE A 157 -1.00 -5.09 -11.93
CA ILE A 157 -1.15 -6.51 -11.69
C ILE A 157 -2.24 -7.09 -12.59
N HIS A 158 -1.93 -8.17 -13.27
CA HIS A 158 -2.78 -8.82 -14.25
C HIS A 158 -3.95 -9.60 -13.66
N GLU A 159 -3.83 -10.05 -12.40
CA GLU A 159 -4.79 -11.00 -11.85
C GLU A 159 -5.56 -10.43 -10.66
N PRO A 160 -6.72 -9.78 -10.91
CA PRO A 160 -7.64 -9.40 -9.85
C PRO A 160 -8.14 -10.61 -9.06
N GLU A 161 -8.12 -11.83 -9.64
CA GLU A 161 -8.54 -13.05 -8.95
C GLU A 161 -7.69 -13.40 -7.73
N MET A 162 -6.37 -13.15 -7.76
CA MET A 162 -5.51 -13.41 -6.61
C MET A 162 -5.85 -12.50 -5.43
N TYR A 163 -6.10 -11.22 -5.70
CA TYR A 163 -6.60 -10.29 -4.69
C TYR A 163 -7.94 -10.75 -4.15
N THR A 164 -8.86 -11.08 -5.04
CA THR A 164 -10.20 -11.52 -4.70
C THR A 164 -10.17 -12.76 -3.83
N LYS A 165 -9.39 -13.79 -4.19
CA LYS A 165 -9.24 -15.02 -3.40
C LYS A 165 -8.68 -14.73 -2.01
N THR A 166 -7.64 -13.89 -1.89
CA THR A 166 -7.05 -13.54 -0.60
C THR A 166 -8.02 -12.76 0.28
N ILE A 167 -8.76 -11.81 -0.30
CA ILE A 167 -9.79 -11.05 0.43
C ILE A 167 -10.92 -11.97 0.88
N ILE A 168 -11.43 -12.85 0.02
CA ILE A 168 -12.47 -13.82 0.36
C ILE A 168 -12.01 -14.76 1.47
N GLN A 169 -10.79 -15.28 1.40
CA GLN A 169 -10.24 -16.14 2.47
C GLN A 169 -10.16 -15.40 3.80
N CYS A 170 -9.79 -14.11 3.79
CA CYS A 170 -9.74 -13.29 4.98
C CYS A 170 -11.15 -13.04 5.55
N ILE A 171 -12.13 -12.76 4.69
CA ILE A 171 -13.54 -12.59 5.09
C ILE A 171 -14.06 -13.86 5.74
N ASN A 172 -13.83 -15.02 5.12
CA ASN A 172 -14.27 -16.31 5.65
C ASN A 172 -13.63 -16.62 7.02
N ARG A 173 -12.34 -16.33 7.20
CA ARG A 173 -11.67 -16.47 8.52
C ARG A 173 -12.30 -15.58 9.57
N MET A 174 -12.61 -14.32 9.22
CA MET A 174 -13.24 -13.38 10.13
C MET A 174 -14.66 -13.81 10.52
N GLN A 175 -15.39 -14.45 9.62
CA GLN A 175 -16.75 -14.99 9.91
C GLN A 175 -16.69 -16.20 10.84
N ASN A 176 -15.73 -17.11 10.62
CA ASN A 176 -15.59 -18.31 11.44
C ASN A 176 -15.17 -18.04 12.90
N HIS A 177 -14.54 -16.91 13.18
CA HIS A 177 -14.27 -16.48 14.57
C HIS A 177 -15.49 -15.92 15.32
N TYR A 178 -16.69 -15.86 14.70
CA TYR A 178 -17.92 -15.38 15.31
C TYR A 178 -18.95 -16.49 15.62
N ILE A 179 -18.65 -17.74 15.26
CA ILE A 179 -19.55 -18.88 15.48
C ILE A 179 -19.03 -19.77 16.63
N GLY A 180 -17.98 -19.35 17.33
CA GLY A 180 -17.42 -20.07 18.48
C GLY A 180 -17.71 -19.40 19.80
#